data_d575dfed18ae6be5b07add92e6410f4f
#
_entry.id   d575dfed18ae6be5b07add92e6410f4f
#
_cell.length_a   1.000
_cell.length_b   1.000
_cell.length_c   1.000
_cell.angle_alpha   90.00
_cell.angle_beta   90.00
_cell.angle_gamma   90.00
#
_symmetry.space_group_name_H-M   'P 1'
#
loop_
_entity.id
_entity.type
_entity.pdbx_description
1 polymer ?
#
loop_
_entity_poly.entity_id
_entity_poly.type
_entity_poly.pdbx_seq_one_letter_code
_entity_poly.pdbx_strand_id
1 'polypeptide(L)' 'MFKDKLRRKVIISCCDQKEYEETYKAVYDQLKGLDCYKEGKIEVMKSKMLKQVIVHISKDCEKIALLHISKVYL' A
#
# COMPACT_ATOMS: atom_id res chain seq x y z
N MET A 1 11.83 -7.80 6.65
CA MET A 1 11.31 -8.66 5.60
C MET A 1 10.02 -9.32 6.04
N PHE A 2 9.05 -9.34 5.16
CA PHE A 2 7.77 -9.97 5.44
C PHE A 2 7.88 -11.49 5.43
N LYS A 3 7.53 -12.12 6.54
CA LYS A 3 7.52 -13.57 6.63
C LYS A 3 6.13 -14.14 6.87
N ASP A 4 5.16 -13.27 6.97
CA ASP A 4 3.79 -13.66 7.26
C ASP A 4 3.14 -14.26 6.02
N LYS A 5 2.75 -15.52 6.12
CA LYS A 5 2.12 -16.22 4.99
C LYS A 5 0.70 -15.75 4.72
N LEU A 6 0.10 -15.07 5.68
CA LEU A 6 -1.30 -14.64 5.58
C LEU A 6 -1.42 -13.17 5.19
N ARG A 7 -0.34 -12.57 4.73
CA ARG A 7 -0.37 -11.17 4.33
C ARG A 7 -1.29 -10.97 3.14
N ARG A 8 -1.90 -9.80 3.12
CA ARG A 8 -2.76 -9.39 2.01
C ARG A 8 -1.97 -8.55 1.02
N LYS A 9 -2.28 -8.72 -0.25
CA LYS A 9 -1.67 -7.95 -1.31
C LYS A 9 -2.75 -7.10 -1.98
N VAL A 10 -2.54 -5.79 -2.01
CA VAL A 10 -3.47 -4.85 -2.66
C VAL A 10 -2.74 -4.25 -3.85
N ILE A 11 -3.37 -4.33 -5.03
CA ILE A 11 -2.79 -3.80 -6.25
C ILE A 11 -3.68 -2.70 -6.78
N ILE A 12 -3.11 -1.51 -6.96
CA ILE A 12 -3.82 -0.37 -7.51
C ILE A 12 -3.23 -0.08 -8.89
N SER A 13 -4.03 -0.29 -9.93
CA SER A 13 -3.59 -0.05 -11.30
C SER A 13 -3.90 1.38 -11.69
N CYS A 14 -2.93 2.05 -12.30
CA CYS A 14 -3.06 3.45 -12.70
C CYS A 14 -2.99 3.59 -14.21
N CYS A 15 -3.62 4.65 -14.73
CA CYS A 15 -3.74 4.84 -16.17
C CYS A 15 -2.49 5.45 -16.80
N ASP A 16 -1.84 6.37 -16.09
CA ASP A 16 -0.67 7.06 -16.64
C ASP A 16 0.37 7.29 -15.56
N GLN A 17 1.51 7.84 -15.97
CA GLN A 17 2.64 8.06 -15.10
C GLN A 17 2.32 9.03 -13.97
N LYS A 18 1.58 10.09 -14.27
CA LYS A 18 1.24 11.08 -13.27
C LYS A 18 0.34 10.50 -12.19
N GLU A 19 -0.70 9.78 -12.59
CA GLU A 19 -1.61 9.13 -11.65
C GLU A 19 -0.86 8.12 -10.79
N TYR A 20 0.03 7.36 -11.40
CA TYR A 20 0.83 6.36 -10.72
C TYR A 20 1.69 6.99 -9.61
N GLU A 21 2.37 8.10 -9.92
CA GLU A 21 3.23 8.74 -8.94
C GLU A 21 2.41 9.39 -7.82
N GLU A 22 1.29 10.02 -8.17
CA GLU A 22 0.42 10.64 -7.18
C GLU A 22 -0.22 9.59 -6.27
N THR A 23 -0.65 8.48 -6.84
CA THR A 23 -1.26 7.41 -6.07
C THR A 23 -0.24 6.79 -5.10
N TYR A 24 0.96 6.53 -5.58
CA TYR A 24 2.00 5.97 -4.72
C TYR A 24 2.28 6.91 -3.53
N LYS A 25 2.46 8.19 -3.81
CA LYS A 25 2.75 9.16 -2.76
C LYS A 25 1.62 9.26 -1.76
N ALA A 26 0.38 9.31 -2.24
CA ALA A 26 -0.79 9.43 -1.37
C ALA A 26 -0.96 8.21 -0.48
N VAL A 27 -0.80 7.00 -1.04
CA VAL A 27 -0.90 5.76 -0.28
C VAL A 27 0.21 5.70 0.76
N TYR A 28 1.42 6.02 0.35
CA TYR A 28 2.55 6.02 1.26
C TYR A 28 2.32 6.99 2.43
N ASP A 29 1.86 8.22 2.13
CA ASP A 29 1.61 9.22 3.16
C ASP A 29 0.54 8.76 4.15
N GLN A 30 -0.48 8.04 3.68
CA GLN A 30 -1.52 7.53 4.55
C GLN A 30 -1.00 6.43 5.49
N LEU A 31 -0.09 5.60 5.00
CA LEU A 31 0.33 4.42 5.76
C LEU A 31 1.57 4.62 6.60
N LYS A 32 2.44 5.54 6.23
CA LYS A 32 3.74 5.70 6.91
C LYS A 32 3.63 6.06 8.38
N GLY A 33 2.53 6.67 8.79
CA GLY A 33 2.32 7.06 10.18
C GLY A 33 1.75 5.97 11.06
N LEU A 34 1.33 4.86 10.48
CA LEU A 34 0.74 3.77 11.24
C LEU A 34 1.81 2.97 11.97
N ASP A 35 1.46 2.50 13.18
CA ASP A 35 2.37 1.64 13.92
C ASP A 35 2.69 0.37 13.14
N CYS A 36 1.71 -0.16 12.43
CA CYS A 36 1.91 -1.33 11.59
C CYS A 36 3.00 -1.12 10.55
N TYR A 37 3.06 0.08 9.98
CA TYR A 37 4.10 0.40 9.01
C TYR A 37 5.47 0.45 9.71
N LYS A 38 5.52 1.09 10.87
CA LYS A 38 6.78 1.23 11.62
C LYS A 38 7.30 -0.11 12.09
N GLU A 39 6.41 -1.06 12.32
CA GLU A 39 6.78 -2.42 12.75
C GLU A 39 7.13 -3.33 11.57
N GLY A 40 7.09 -2.83 10.36
CA GLY A 40 7.41 -3.63 9.19
C GLY A 40 6.30 -4.55 8.73
N LYS A 41 5.07 -4.30 9.17
CA LYS A 41 3.91 -5.14 8.80
C LYS A 41 3.18 -4.63 7.57
N ILE A 42 3.57 -3.48 7.06
CA ILE A 42 3.03 -2.91 5.83
C ILE A 42 4.19 -2.51 4.95
N GLU A 43 4.13 -2.86 3.68
CA GLU A 43 5.17 -2.51 2.71
C GLU A 43 4.51 -1.93 1.47
N VAL A 44 4.92 -0.73 1.10
CA VAL A 44 4.39 -0.06 -0.10
C VAL A 44 5.43 -0.16 -1.19
N MET A 45 5.07 -0.82 -2.27
CA MET A 45 5.94 -1.02 -3.41
C MET A 45 5.30 -0.42 -4.66
N LYS A 46 6.11 -0.24 -5.68
CA LYS A 46 5.60 0.29 -6.95
C LYS A 46 6.26 -0.43 -8.11
N SER A 47 5.48 -0.64 -9.16
CA SER A 47 5.96 -1.21 -10.41
C SER A 47 5.83 -0.14 -11.49
N LYS A 48 6.95 0.45 -11.87
CA LYS A 48 6.95 1.51 -12.86
C LYS A 48 6.49 0.99 -14.22
N MET A 49 6.93 -0.21 -14.55
CA MET A 49 6.59 -0.81 -15.85
C MET A 49 5.10 -1.04 -16.00
N LEU A 50 4.45 -1.52 -14.95
CA LEU A 50 3.02 -1.82 -14.98
C LEU A 50 2.16 -0.66 -14.49
N LYS A 51 2.78 0.41 -14.00
CA LYS A 51 2.09 1.57 -13.42
C LYS A 51 1.14 1.13 -12.32
N GLN A 52 1.65 0.30 -11.41
CA GLN A 52 0.88 -0.23 -10.30
C GLN A 52 1.52 0.13 -8.98
N VAL A 53 0.68 0.38 -7.99
CA VAL A 53 1.10 0.53 -6.60
C VAL A 53 0.68 -0.74 -5.89
N ILE A 54 1.64 -1.41 -5.25
CA ILE A 54 1.41 -2.70 -4.62
C ILE A 54 1.67 -2.55 -3.12
N VAL A 55 0.67 -2.90 -2.32
CA VAL A 55 0.78 -2.81 -0.87
C VAL A 55 0.69 -4.21 -0.29
N HIS A 56 1.70 -4.60 0.47
CA HIS A 56 1.71 -5.86 1.20
C HIS A 56 1.36 -5.57 2.65
N ILE A 57 0.35 -6.24 3.18
CA ILE A 57 -0.19 -5.96 4.49
C ILE A 57 -0.27 -7.26 5.28
N SER A 58 0.25 -7.24 6.50
CA SER A 58 0.09 -8.37 7.41
C SER A 58 -1.39 -8.53 7.76
N LYS A 59 -1.83 -9.76 7.97
CA LYS A 59 -3.23 -10.04 8.21
C LYS A 59 -3.79 -9.30 9.41
N ASP A 60 -3.03 -9.19 10.48
CA ASP A 60 -3.49 -8.51 11.69
C ASP A 60 -3.62 -6.99 11.52
N CYS A 61 -3.05 -6.43 10.46
CA CYS A 61 -3.14 -5.00 10.17
C CYS A 61 -4.08 -4.71 8.99
N GLU A 62 -4.73 -5.73 8.45
CA GLU A 62 -5.50 -5.58 7.22
C GLU A 62 -6.60 -4.53 7.33
N LYS A 63 -7.39 -4.57 8.39
CA LYS A 63 -8.52 -3.66 8.51
C LYS A 63 -8.10 -2.20 8.54
N ILE A 64 -7.12 -1.87 9.36
CA ILE A 64 -6.72 -0.47 9.49
C ILE A 64 -6.01 0.01 8.22
N ALA A 65 -5.22 -0.86 7.60
CA ALA A 65 -4.53 -0.49 6.37
C ALA A 65 -5.52 -0.25 5.23
N LEU A 66 -6.52 -1.11 5.08
CA LEU A 66 -7.52 -0.94 4.04
C LEU A 66 -8.36 0.31 4.26
N LEU A 67 -8.65 0.65 5.53
CA LEU A 67 -9.38 1.86 5.84
C LEU A 67 -8.61 3.09 5.36
N HIS A 68 -7.32 3.14 5.63
CA HIS A 68 -6.50 4.27 5.20
C HIS A 68 -6.31 4.32 3.70
N ILE A 69 -6.17 3.17 3.05
CA ILE A 69 -6.05 3.13 1.60
C ILE A 69 -7.33 3.64 0.93
N SER A 70 -8.48 3.30 1.48
CA SER A 70 -9.75 3.73 0.89
C SER A 70 -9.93 5.25 0.93
N LYS A 71 -9.30 5.93 1.88
CA LYS A 71 -9.36 7.39 1.95
C LYS A 71 -8.70 8.05 0.75
N VAL A 72 -7.75 7.38 0.15
CA VAL A 72 -7.02 7.89 -1.02
C VAL A 72 -7.66 7.40 -2.30
N TYR A 73 -8.10 6.17 -2.29
CA TYR A 73 -8.48 5.44 -3.49
C TYR A 73 -9.94 5.64 -3.88
N LEU A 74 -10.78 5.84 -2.90
CA LEU A 74 -12.19 6.11 -3.14
C LEU A 74 -12.50 7.57 -3.01
#